data_64dcd0bf3c123f17319db02bc5279507
#
_entry.id   64dcd0bf3c123f17319db02bc5279507
#
_cell.length_a   1.000
_cell.length_b   1.000
_cell.length_c   1.000
_cell.angle_alpha   90.00
_cell.angle_beta   90.00
_cell.angle_gamma   90.00
#
_symmetry.space_group_name_H-M   'P 1'
#
loop_
_entity.id
_entity.type
_entity.pdbx_description
1 polymer ?
#
loop_
_entity_poly.entity_id
_entity_poly.type
_entity_poly.pdbx_seq_one_letter_code
_entity_poly.pdbx_strand_id
1 'polypeptide(L)'
;MASTPLLGSRTLDRQTARTLPPGSRLPTLAQTVLFASHRKTFFPRMRERYGDVFTIRLVPSSRVVVVLSRPEHIREVFGSSPSVMHAGEGNTVLEPIMGSHSLLLLDDEDHVRMRRQLMPAFSGQALRGYAEMVHELARAEVANWPIGKPFKLHQRMRDLTLEVILQVVFGVTDRDRLNQLRPLLDKIVSVSPVIMLGGFYPSLLRVPPWRTYLTLQRQVDEILYDEIARRRGNLAGRNDVLSRLLAAGNWSDVELRDQLVTLLLAGHETTATAMGWAFHELARRPEELAFGQRAADAGADDELEAIVKEAMRLHPVVYQVGRRLTETADVAGYRLPRGTTIMAAIGLVHRDAEHFPTPQDFRPQRFLEDDPPAPGTWIPFGGGARRCIGAGFSLMEGTEILRAALATYNFQAPNPTPEPAKPKNVTLVPARGAEVAVTHR
;
A
#
# COMPACT_ATOMS: atom_id res chain seq x y z
N MET A 1 -9.47 63.68 -7.70
CA MET A 1 -10.68 63.15 -7.05
C MET A 1 -11.21 62.04 -7.95
N ALA A 2 -10.92 60.80 -7.60
CA ALA A 2 -11.56 59.63 -8.21
C ALA A 2 -11.53 58.53 -7.14
N SER A 3 -12.69 58.22 -6.62
CA SER A 3 -12.93 57.22 -5.54
C SER A 3 -12.93 55.81 -6.14
N THR A 4 -12.08 55.00 -5.59
CA THR A 4 -12.08 53.52 -5.85
C THR A 4 -13.16 52.87 -5.00
N PRO A 5 -14.02 51.99 -5.54
CA PRO A 5 -14.97 51.25 -4.73
C PRO A 5 -14.31 50.07 -4.04
N LEU A 6 -14.56 49.95 -2.76
CA LEU A 6 -14.24 48.85 -1.88
C LEU A 6 -14.88 47.56 -2.34
N LEU A 7 -14.06 46.52 -2.49
CA LEU A 7 -14.47 45.12 -2.72
C LEU A 7 -15.40 44.65 -1.60
N GLY A 8 -16.62 44.30 -1.99
CA GLY A 8 -17.63 43.73 -1.11
C GLY A 8 -17.15 42.43 -0.47
N SER A 9 -17.18 42.38 0.84
CA SER A 9 -17.09 41.15 1.63
C SER A 9 -18.21 40.22 1.23
N ARG A 10 -17.90 39.11 0.54
CA ARG A 10 -18.81 37.99 0.42
C ARG A 10 -19.03 37.40 1.81
N THR A 11 -20.15 37.76 2.43
CA THR A 11 -20.72 37.04 3.54
C THR A 11 -20.97 35.60 3.10
N LEU A 12 -20.10 34.68 3.55
CA LEU A 12 -20.38 33.25 3.51
C LEU A 12 -21.65 33.01 4.32
N ASP A 13 -22.69 32.63 3.60
CA ASP A 13 -23.99 32.22 4.14
C ASP A 13 -23.73 31.13 5.19
N ARG A 14 -24.07 31.39 6.46
CA ARG A 14 -24.01 30.42 7.55
C ARG A 14 -25.15 29.42 7.38
N GLN A 15 -25.13 28.60 6.31
CA GLN A 15 -25.96 27.42 6.25
C GLN A 15 -25.52 26.47 7.36
N THR A 16 -26.46 26.13 8.21
CA THR A 16 -26.36 25.17 9.32
C THR A 16 -25.52 23.97 8.93
N ALA A 17 -24.24 23.96 9.34
CA ALA A 17 -23.30 22.88 9.08
C ALA A 17 -23.90 21.57 9.65
N ARG A 18 -24.20 20.63 8.78
CA ARG A 18 -24.65 19.28 9.15
C ARG A 18 -23.53 18.61 9.93
N THR A 19 -23.83 18.13 11.12
CA THR A 19 -22.81 17.57 12.05
C THR A 19 -22.20 16.25 11.59
N LEU A 20 -22.92 15.42 10.81
CA LEU A 20 -22.37 14.19 10.21
C LEU A 20 -23.06 13.90 8.87
N PRO A 21 -22.33 13.34 7.89
CA PRO A 21 -22.94 12.82 6.66
C PRO A 21 -23.94 11.69 6.92
N PRO A 22 -24.90 11.48 6.00
CA PRO A 22 -25.82 10.34 6.07
C PRO A 22 -25.03 9.02 6.09
N GLY A 23 -25.61 7.97 6.69
CA GLY A 23 -24.86 6.72 6.78
C GLY A 23 -25.67 5.51 7.20
N SER A 24 -24.99 4.39 7.32
CA SER A 24 -25.58 3.10 7.63
C SER A 24 -26.29 3.09 8.99
N ARG A 25 -27.52 2.54 8.99
CA ARG A 25 -28.29 2.26 10.20
C ARG A 25 -28.13 0.81 10.70
N LEU A 26 -27.29 0.01 10.02
CA LEU A 26 -26.99 -1.34 10.48
C LEU A 26 -26.29 -1.30 11.86
N PRO A 27 -26.43 -2.35 12.67
CA PRO A 27 -25.66 -2.47 13.91
C PRO A 27 -24.15 -2.34 13.66
N THR A 28 -23.43 -1.71 14.58
CA THR A 28 -21.97 -1.43 14.46
C THR A 28 -21.16 -2.69 14.14
N LEU A 29 -21.49 -3.82 14.76
CA LEU A 29 -20.82 -5.09 14.51
C LEU A 29 -21.02 -5.57 13.06
N ALA A 30 -22.26 -5.45 12.54
CA ALA A 30 -22.54 -5.81 11.14
C ALA A 30 -21.77 -4.91 10.16
N GLN A 31 -21.70 -3.60 10.41
CA GLN A 31 -20.91 -2.69 9.62
C GLN A 31 -19.41 -3.06 9.66
N THR A 32 -18.90 -3.44 10.84
CA THR A 32 -17.51 -3.85 11.02
C THR A 32 -17.19 -5.13 10.23
N VAL A 33 -18.06 -6.13 10.27
CA VAL A 33 -17.89 -7.37 9.50
C VAL A 33 -17.92 -7.08 7.99
N LEU A 34 -18.88 -6.27 7.53
CA LEU A 34 -18.97 -5.88 6.12
C LEU A 34 -17.74 -5.08 5.68
N PHE A 35 -17.26 -4.16 6.50
CA PHE A 35 -16.04 -3.40 6.25
C PHE A 35 -14.82 -4.32 6.19
N ALA A 36 -14.66 -5.24 7.13
CA ALA A 36 -13.50 -6.12 7.21
C ALA A 36 -13.47 -7.14 6.06
N SER A 37 -14.60 -7.77 5.74
CA SER A 37 -14.67 -8.93 4.84
C SER A 37 -15.20 -8.61 3.45
N HIS A 38 -16.01 -7.57 3.28
CA HIS A 38 -16.75 -7.28 2.05
C HIS A 38 -16.65 -5.82 1.60
N ARG A 39 -15.57 -5.10 1.95
CA ARG A 39 -15.43 -3.66 1.64
C ARG A 39 -15.60 -3.33 0.15
N LYS A 40 -15.15 -4.21 -0.74
CA LYS A 40 -15.26 -4.05 -2.21
C LYS A 40 -16.72 -4.04 -2.73
N THR A 41 -17.66 -4.60 -1.99
CA THR A 41 -19.10 -4.57 -2.31
C THR A 41 -19.89 -3.66 -1.36
N PHE A 42 -19.43 -3.53 -0.14
CA PHE A 42 -20.08 -2.69 0.87
C PHE A 42 -19.96 -1.20 0.54
N PHE A 43 -18.78 -0.70 0.20
CA PHE A 43 -18.57 0.72 -0.10
C PHE A 43 -19.34 1.20 -1.34
N PRO A 44 -19.36 0.50 -2.49
CA PRO A 44 -20.21 0.90 -3.62
C PRO A 44 -21.69 1.01 -3.26
N ARG A 45 -22.25 0.03 -2.51
CA ARG A 45 -23.65 0.07 -2.04
C ARG A 45 -23.93 1.24 -1.09
N MET A 46 -22.94 1.60 -0.27
CA MET A 46 -23.04 2.75 0.62
C MET A 46 -23.06 4.06 -0.18
N ARG A 47 -22.15 4.19 -1.17
CA ARG A 47 -22.08 5.33 -2.09
C ARG A 47 -23.38 5.49 -2.88
N GLU A 48 -23.90 4.40 -3.45
CA GLU A 48 -25.17 4.41 -4.20
C GLU A 48 -26.33 4.89 -3.34
N ARG A 49 -26.37 4.49 -2.05
CA ARG A 49 -27.50 4.81 -1.15
C ARG A 49 -27.38 6.18 -0.51
N TYR A 50 -26.18 6.65 -0.18
CA TYR A 50 -25.96 7.82 0.67
C TYR A 50 -25.19 8.94 -0.02
N GLY A 51 -24.70 8.72 -1.24
CA GLY A 51 -23.88 9.67 -1.99
C GLY A 51 -22.38 9.50 -1.72
N ASP A 52 -21.60 10.46 -2.23
CA ASP A 52 -20.14 10.41 -2.25
C ASP A 52 -19.46 10.62 -0.89
N VAL A 53 -20.23 11.11 0.10
CA VAL A 53 -19.77 11.31 1.48
C VAL A 53 -20.75 10.61 2.41
N PHE A 54 -20.30 9.58 3.10
CA PHE A 54 -21.18 8.79 3.96
C PHE A 54 -20.49 8.34 5.25
N THR A 55 -21.30 8.01 6.26
CA THR A 55 -20.85 7.60 7.59
C THR A 55 -21.03 6.11 7.82
N ILE A 56 -20.02 5.45 8.36
CA ILE A 56 -20.09 4.11 8.94
C ILE A 56 -19.62 4.14 10.39
N ARG A 57 -19.99 3.12 11.18
CA ARG A 57 -19.53 2.95 12.57
C ARG A 57 -18.84 1.63 12.74
N LEU A 58 -17.66 1.65 13.36
CA LEU A 58 -16.81 0.46 13.52
C LEU A 58 -16.50 0.21 15.00
N VAL A 59 -16.32 -1.05 15.37
CA VAL A 59 -15.77 -1.43 16.68
C VAL A 59 -14.25 -1.16 16.71
N PRO A 60 -13.66 -0.91 17.91
CA PRO A 60 -14.31 -0.72 19.20
C PRO A 60 -14.98 0.66 19.32
N SER A 61 -15.85 0.80 20.32
CA SER A 61 -16.44 2.08 20.76
C SER A 61 -17.29 2.82 19.72
N SER A 62 -17.88 2.11 18.74
CA SER A 62 -18.70 2.72 17.67
C SER A 62 -17.98 3.88 16.97
N ARG A 63 -16.68 3.72 16.69
CA ARG A 63 -15.84 4.73 16.04
C ARG A 63 -16.53 5.26 14.78
N VAL A 64 -16.74 6.56 14.75
CA VAL A 64 -17.33 7.25 13.58
C VAL A 64 -16.27 7.34 12.48
N VAL A 65 -16.62 6.84 11.30
CA VAL A 65 -15.79 6.89 10.10
C VAL A 65 -16.60 7.56 8.99
N VAL A 66 -16.10 8.68 8.48
CA VAL A 66 -16.63 9.38 7.31
C VAL A 66 -15.84 8.97 6.09
N VAL A 67 -16.50 8.36 5.12
CA VAL A 67 -15.90 7.86 3.90
C VAL A 67 -16.11 8.86 2.78
N LEU A 68 -15.03 9.17 2.05
CA LEU A 68 -14.98 10.08 0.91
C LEU A 68 -14.66 9.28 -0.35
N SER A 69 -15.40 9.53 -1.44
CA SER A 69 -15.22 8.87 -2.73
C SER A 69 -14.92 9.83 -3.90
N ARG A 70 -14.93 11.15 -3.68
CA ARG A 70 -14.63 12.15 -4.69
C ARG A 70 -13.18 12.62 -4.60
N PRO A 71 -12.45 12.72 -5.73
CA PRO A 71 -11.06 13.17 -5.74
C PRO A 71 -10.84 14.55 -5.11
N GLU A 72 -11.77 15.51 -5.31
CA GLU A 72 -11.69 16.84 -4.73
C GLU A 72 -11.70 16.81 -3.20
N HIS A 73 -12.61 16.04 -2.60
CA HIS A 73 -12.68 15.89 -1.13
C HIS A 73 -11.44 15.16 -0.58
N ILE A 74 -10.97 14.16 -1.32
CA ILE A 74 -9.77 13.40 -0.93
C ILE A 74 -8.52 14.27 -1.03
N ARG A 75 -8.46 15.15 -2.03
CA ARG A 75 -7.36 16.12 -2.19
C ARG A 75 -7.32 17.11 -1.03
N GLU A 76 -8.49 17.60 -0.58
CA GLU A 76 -8.62 18.43 0.61
C GLU A 76 -7.99 17.74 1.84
N VAL A 77 -8.34 16.47 2.07
CA VAL A 77 -7.81 15.67 3.19
C VAL A 77 -6.31 15.42 3.06
N PHE A 78 -5.82 15.13 1.86
CA PHE A 78 -4.38 14.90 1.64
C PHE A 78 -3.55 16.18 1.73
N GLY A 79 -4.15 17.33 1.44
CA GLY A 79 -3.53 18.66 1.56
C GLY A 79 -3.65 19.28 2.95
N SER A 80 -4.41 18.68 3.86
CA SER A 80 -4.60 19.20 5.22
C SER A 80 -3.31 19.16 6.04
N SER A 81 -3.22 20.06 7.02
CA SER A 81 -2.11 20.08 7.97
C SER A 81 -1.99 18.73 8.68
N PRO A 82 -0.79 18.14 8.77
CA PRO A 82 -0.54 16.95 9.57
C PRO A 82 -1.02 17.08 11.02
N SER A 83 -0.97 18.26 11.62
CA SER A 83 -1.42 18.52 13.00
C SER A 83 -2.95 18.44 13.16
N VAL A 84 -3.73 18.63 12.09
CA VAL A 84 -5.20 18.54 12.10
C VAL A 84 -5.68 17.13 11.78
N MET A 85 -4.93 16.39 10.98
CA MET A 85 -5.33 15.07 10.49
C MET A 85 -4.21 14.03 10.68
N HIS A 86 -4.22 13.34 11.80
CA HIS A 86 -3.26 12.31 12.15
C HIS A 86 -3.50 11.01 11.37
N ALA A 87 -2.46 10.49 10.74
CA ALA A 87 -2.48 9.17 10.10
C ALA A 87 -2.00 8.08 11.07
N GLY A 88 -1.00 8.38 11.89
CA GLY A 88 -0.42 7.46 12.87
C GLY A 88 -1.46 7.00 13.89
N GLU A 89 -2.24 7.93 14.45
CA GLU A 89 -3.36 7.58 15.34
C GLU A 89 -4.38 6.63 14.67
N GLY A 90 -4.57 6.73 13.36
CA GLY A 90 -5.42 5.81 12.60
C GLY A 90 -4.84 4.39 12.49
N ASN A 91 -3.53 4.27 12.60
CA ASN A 91 -2.76 3.03 12.40
C ASN A 91 -2.28 2.36 13.70
N THR A 92 -2.66 2.85 14.87
CA THR A 92 -2.21 2.31 16.18
C THR A 92 -2.43 0.81 16.35
N VAL A 93 -3.39 0.23 15.62
CA VAL A 93 -3.61 -1.22 15.56
C VAL A 93 -2.38 -2.00 15.09
N LEU A 94 -1.45 -1.36 14.37
CA LEU A 94 -0.21 -1.95 13.86
C LEU A 94 0.97 -1.84 14.84
N GLU A 95 0.82 -1.07 15.92
CA GLU A 95 1.90 -0.82 16.89
C GLU A 95 2.52 -2.10 17.47
N PRO A 96 1.75 -3.14 17.88
CA PRO A 96 2.32 -4.38 18.39
C PRO A 96 3.23 -5.12 17.39
N ILE A 97 3.10 -4.81 16.10
CA ILE A 97 3.84 -5.46 15.01
C ILE A 97 5.05 -4.61 14.61
N MET A 98 4.82 -3.33 14.37
CA MET A 98 5.79 -2.43 13.75
C MET A 98 6.65 -1.67 14.76
N GLY A 99 6.20 -1.56 16.02
CA GLY A 99 6.81 -0.74 17.05
C GLY A 99 6.37 0.73 16.97
N SER A 100 6.46 1.44 18.10
CA SER A 100 5.95 2.81 18.26
C SER A 100 6.68 3.86 17.43
N HIS A 101 7.91 3.60 17.00
CA HIS A 101 8.71 4.51 16.16
C HIS A 101 8.51 4.30 14.66
N SER A 102 7.65 3.36 14.25
CA SER A 102 7.34 3.13 12.83
C SER A 102 6.86 4.41 12.14
N LEU A 103 7.39 4.71 10.94
CA LEU A 103 6.94 5.83 10.10
C LEU A 103 5.42 5.85 9.89
N LEU A 104 4.76 4.69 9.92
CA LEU A 104 3.30 4.58 9.76
C LEU A 104 2.52 5.00 10.99
N LEU A 105 3.16 5.01 12.17
CA LEU A 105 2.55 5.30 13.47
C LEU A 105 2.89 6.70 14.00
N LEU A 106 3.97 7.29 13.51
CA LEU A 106 4.36 8.64 13.87
C LEU A 106 3.43 9.68 13.23
N ASP A 107 3.19 10.78 13.92
CA ASP A 107 2.50 11.97 13.42
C ASP A 107 3.37 13.22 13.60
N ASP A 108 2.89 14.35 13.16
CA ASP A 108 3.50 15.68 13.31
C ASP A 108 5.00 15.75 12.95
N GLU A 109 5.79 16.42 13.76
CA GLU A 109 7.21 16.67 13.55
C GLU A 109 8.03 15.37 13.54
N ASP A 110 7.65 14.37 14.34
CA ASP A 110 8.33 13.08 14.38
C ASP A 110 8.18 12.34 13.07
N HIS A 111 6.98 12.35 12.48
CA HIS A 111 6.79 11.79 11.14
C HIS A 111 7.61 12.55 10.08
N VAL A 112 7.60 13.87 10.11
CA VAL A 112 8.36 14.69 9.13
C VAL A 112 9.86 14.41 9.25
N ARG A 113 10.38 14.38 10.48
CA ARG A 113 11.79 14.05 10.78
C ARG A 113 12.16 12.67 10.23
N MET A 114 11.37 11.66 10.60
CA MET A 114 11.60 10.27 10.22
C MET A 114 11.54 10.10 8.70
N ARG A 115 10.51 10.65 8.07
CA ARG A 115 10.34 10.59 6.62
C ARG A 115 11.50 11.22 5.87
N ARG A 116 11.99 12.38 6.32
CA ARG A 116 13.13 13.07 5.72
C ARG A 116 14.40 12.21 5.73
N GLN A 117 14.61 11.46 6.80
CA GLN A 117 15.76 10.56 6.94
C GLN A 117 15.66 9.31 6.06
N LEU A 118 14.45 8.80 5.82
CA LEU A 118 14.20 7.63 4.97
C LEU A 118 14.19 7.96 3.47
N MET A 119 13.73 9.16 3.08
CA MET A 119 13.55 9.57 1.69
C MET A 119 14.78 9.36 0.78
N PRO A 120 16.03 9.64 1.20
CA PRO A 120 17.19 9.44 0.34
C PRO A 120 17.38 8.01 -0.16
N ALA A 121 16.96 7.01 0.62
CA ALA A 121 17.01 5.60 0.24
C ALA A 121 16.02 5.22 -0.87
N PHE A 122 15.01 6.06 -1.11
CA PHE A 122 13.98 5.89 -2.13
C PHE A 122 14.00 6.99 -3.19
N SER A 123 15.12 7.75 -3.28
CA SER A 123 15.31 8.77 -4.32
C SER A 123 15.52 8.14 -5.69
N GLY A 124 15.27 8.92 -6.77
CA GLY A 124 15.47 8.42 -8.13
C GLY A 124 16.89 7.90 -8.40
N GLN A 125 17.93 8.47 -7.76
CA GLN A 125 19.30 7.97 -7.84
C GLN A 125 19.46 6.60 -7.17
N ALA A 126 18.85 6.40 -5.98
CA ALA A 126 18.86 5.12 -5.29
C ALA A 126 18.12 4.05 -6.09
N LEU A 127 16.95 4.40 -6.66
CA LEU A 127 16.15 3.49 -7.47
C LEU A 127 16.91 2.97 -8.69
N ARG A 128 17.62 3.84 -9.41
CA ARG A 128 18.48 3.41 -10.52
C ARG A 128 19.57 2.44 -10.08
N GLY A 129 20.08 2.60 -8.86
CA GLY A 129 21.09 1.66 -8.31
C GLY A 129 20.50 0.29 -7.93
N TYR A 130 19.20 0.18 -7.75
CA TYR A 130 18.53 -1.10 -7.43
C TYR A 130 17.99 -1.83 -8.66
N ALA A 131 17.73 -1.12 -9.76
CA ALA A 131 17.01 -1.68 -10.92
C ALA A 131 17.70 -2.92 -11.51
N GLU A 132 19.02 -2.90 -11.70
CA GLU A 132 19.77 -4.04 -12.23
C GLU A 132 19.68 -5.27 -11.31
N MET A 133 19.87 -5.07 -10.00
CA MET A 133 19.74 -6.14 -9.01
C MET A 133 18.31 -6.75 -9.01
N VAL A 134 17.27 -5.90 -9.10
CA VAL A 134 15.87 -6.35 -9.19
C VAL A 134 15.66 -7.14 -10.47
N HIS A 135 16.19 -6.68 -11.60
CA HIS A 135 16.12 -7.38 -12.87
C HIS A 135 16.75 -8.78 -12.83
N GLU A 136 17.96 -8.89 -12.25
CA GLU A 136 18.66 -10.17 -12.10
C GLU A 136 17.87 -11.15 -11.21
N LEU A 137 17.35 -10.67 -10.08
CA LEU A 137 16.51 -11.48 -9.19
C LEU A 137 15.22 -11.92 -9.88
N ALA A 138 14.56 -11.03 -10.64
CA ALA A 138 13.37 -11.34 -11.39
C ALA A 138 13.65 -12.42 -12.46
N ARG A 139 14.75 -12.30 -13.22
CA ARG A 139 15.17 -13.32 -14.20
C ARG A 139 15.45 -14.67 -13.56
N ALA A 140 16.16 -14.68 -12.43
CA ALA A 140 16.46 -15.90 -11.70
C ALA A 140 15.19 -16.60 -11.19
N GLU A 141 14.23 -15.84 -10.69
CA GLU A 141 12.94 -16.36 -10.23
C GLU A 141 12.11 -16.90 -11.41
N VAL A 142 11.99 -16.13 -12.49
CA VAL A 142 11.23 -16.48 -13.70
C VAL A 142 11.76 -17.76 -14.33
N ALA A 143 13.06 -17.98 -14.38
CA ALA A 143 13.70 -19.19 -14.91
C ALA A 143 13.28 -20.48 -14.18
N ASN A 144 12.77 -20.37 -12.95
CA ASN A 144 12.34 -21.50 -12.13
C ASN A 144 10.81 -21.75 -12.16
N TRP A 145 10.07 -21.10 -13.05
CA TRP A 145 8.63 -21.30 -13.13
C TRP A 145 8.27 -22.63 -13.81
N PRO A 146 7.22 -23.33 -13.30
CA PRO A 146 6.81 -24.61 -13.87
C PRO A 146 6.13 -24.42 -15.22
N ILE A 147 6.74 -24.93 -16.29
CA ILE A 147 6.23 -24.83 -17.65
C ILE A 147 5.08 -25.81 -17.87
N GLY A 148 3.99 -25.34 -18.50
CA GLY A 148 2.84 -26.16 -18.88
C GLY A 148 1.95 -26.63 -17.73
N LYS A 149 2.25 -26.22 -16.49
CA LYS A 149 1.46 -26.59 -15.31
C LYS A 149 0.95 -25.33 -14.59
N PRO A 150 -0.32 -25.32 -14.13
CA PRO A 150 -0.82 -24.22 -13.30
C PRO A 150 -0.05 -24.08 -11.99
N PHE A 151 0.20 -22.83 -11.59
CA PHE A 151 0.80 -22.51 -10.30
C PHE A 151 0.28 -21.18 -9.77
N LYS A 152 0.42 -20.98 -8.45
CA LYS A 152 0.00 -19.75 -7.76
C LYS A 152 1.07 -18.67 -7.90
N LEU A 153 0.91 -17.79 -8.87
CA LEU A 153 1.89 -16.75 -9.17
C LEU A 153 2.08 -15.77 -8.00
N HIS A 154 1.02 -15.42 -7.27
CA HIS A 154 1.13 -14.51 -6.11
C HIS A 154 2.12 -15.03 -5.05
N GLN A 155 2.22 -16.36 -4.86
CA GLN A 155 3.23 -16.90 -3.95
C GLN A 155 4.66 -16.67 -4.49
N ARG A 156 4.89 -16.92 -5.78
CA ARG A 156 6.18 -16.66 -6.42
C ARG A 156 6.58 -15.18 -6.34
N MET A 157 5.61 -14.28 -6.53
CA MET A 157 5.85 -12.83 -6.37
C MET A 157 6.19 -12.47 -4.93
N ARG A 158 5.56 -13.10 -3.93
CA ARG A 158 5.91 -12.88 -2.52
C ARG A 158 7.34 -13.32 -2.22
N ASP A 159 7.76 -14.47 -2.72
CA ASP A 159 9.11 -14.98 -2.51
C ASP A 159 10.15 -14.04 -3.16
N LEU A 160 9.89 -13.57 -4.39
CA LEU A 160 10.74 -12.63 -5.11
C LEU A 160 10.82 -11.26 -4.41
N THR A 161 9.68 -10.64 -4.11
CA THR A 161 9.67 -9.30 -3.51
C THR A 161 10.21 -9.29 -2.08
N LEU A 162 10.13 -10.42 -1.35
CA LEU A 162 10.81 -10.57 -0.07
C LEU A 162 12.33 -10.60 -0.25
N GLU A 163 12.82 -11.32 -1.27
CA GLU A 163 14.26 -11.31 -1.59
C GLU A 163 14.75 -9.92 -1.94
N VAL A 164 14.02 -9.24 -2.84
CA VAL A 164 14.32 -7.88 -3.27
C VAL A 164 14.40 -6.93 -2.06
N ILE A 165 13.37 -6.90 -1.19
CA ILE A 165 13.36 -5.97 -0.04
C ILE A 165 14.46 -6.30 0.97
N LEU A 166 14.80 -7.57 1.17
CA LEU A 166 15.91 -7.97 2.04
C LEU A 166 17.25 -7.46 1.49
N GLN A 167 17.48 -7.55 0.18
CA GLN A 167 18.70 -7.01 -0.43
C GLN A 167 18.76 -5.49 -0.40
N VAL A 168 17.64 -4.82 -0.69
CA VAL A 168 17.55 -3.34 -0.64
C VAL A 168 17.75 -2.82 0.78
N VAL A 169 17.12 -3.46 1.77
CA VAL A 169 17.13 -2.96 3.16
C VAL A 169 18.46 -3.28 3.86
N PHE A 170 19.00 -4.48 3.67
CA PHE A 170 20.17 -4.95 4.39
C PHE A 170 21.41 -5.10 3.53
N GLY A 171 21.30 -5.05 2.19
CA GLY A 171 22.43 -5.39 1.30
C GLY A 171 22.98 -6.78 1.58
N VAL A 172 22.11 -7.71 2.01
CA VAL A 172 22.56 -9.01 2.50
C VAL A 172 22.93 -9.89 1.33
N THR A 173 24.22 -10.20 1.27
CA THR A 173 24.78 -11.25 0.43
C THR A 173 24.95 -12.57 1.18
N ASP A 174 24.72 -12.57 2.50
CA ASP A 174 24.82 -13.74 3.37
C ASP A 174 23.55 -14.61 3.27
N ARG A 175 23.65 -15.67 2.47
CA ARG A 175 22.53 -16.62 2.22
C ARG A 175 22.03 -17.29 3.49
N ASP A 176 22.88 -17.56 4.46
CA ASP A 176 22.48 -18.26 5.70
C ASP A 176 21.55 -17.38 6.55
N ARG A 177 21.81 -16.08 6.61
CA ARG A 177 20.93 -15.12 7.29
C ARG A 177 19.61 -14.90 6.55
N LEU A 178 19.64 -14.80 5.24
CA LEU A 178 18.43 -14.75 4.44
C LEU A 178 17.53 -15.97 4.70
N ASN A 179 18.14 -17.16 4.74
CA ASN A 179 17.43 -18.40 4.99
C ASN A 179 16.82 -18.49 6.41
N GLN A 180 17.44 -17.81 7.40
CA GLN A 180 16.89 -17.69 8.74
C GLN A 180 15.74 -16.66 8.82
N LEU A 181 15.89 -15.50 8.19
CA LEU A 181 14.91 -14.42 8.24
C LEU A 181 13.62 -14.72 7.45
N ARG A 182 13.73 -15.30 6.25
CA ARG A 182 12.58 -15.56 5.38
C ARG A 182 11.43 -16.27 6.08
N PRO A 183 11.60 -17.45 6.72
CA PRO A 183 10.50 -18.17 7.33
C PRO A 183 9.91 -17.45 8.55
N LEU A 184 10.68 -16.61 9.22
CA LEU A 184 10.21 -15.82 10.36
C LEU A 184 9.38 -14.63 9.87
N LEU A 185 9.86 -13.92 8.86
CA LEU A 185 9.15 -12.79 8.26
C LEU A 185 7.85 -13.24 7.61
N ASP A 186 7.85 -14.35 6.88
CA ASP A 186 6.63 -14.94 6.31
C ASP A 186 5.56 -15.23 7.37
N LYS A 187 5.96 -15.73 8.53
CA LYS A 187 5.06 -15.96 9.65
C LYS A 187 4.56 -14.65 10.27
N ILE A 188 5.43 -13.63 10.43
CA ILE A 188 5.02 -12.31 10.96
C ILE A 188 4.04 -11.62 10.03
N VAL A 189 4.30 -11.66 8.72
CA VAL A 189 3.42 -11.04 7.71
C VAL A 189 2.09 -11.77 7.58
N SER A 190 2.08 -13.08 7.79
CA SER A 190 0.89 -13.93 7.70
C SER A 190 0.00 -13.85 8.95
N VAL A 191 0.21 -12.85 9.79
CA VAL A 191 -0.53 -12.67 11.05
C VAL A 191 -2.02 -12.55 10.82
N SER A 192 -2.77 -13.35 11.57
CA SER A 192 -4.22 -13.29 11.60
C SER A 192 -4.70 -11.91 12.11
N PRO A 193 -5.80 -11.36 11.56
CA PRO A 193 -6.44 -10.15 12.11
C PRO A 193 -6.73 -10.22 13.61
N VAL A 194 -6.86 -11.43 14.17
CA VAL A 194 -7.01 -11.68 15.61
C VAL A 194 -5.83 -11.14 16.41
N ILE A 195 -4.60 -11.19 15.89
CA ILE A 195 -3.42 -10.66 16.59
C ILE A 195 -3.52 -9.15 16.77
N MET A 196 -4.12 -8.43 15.83
CA MET A 196 -4.32 -6.98 15.93
C MET A 196 -5.20 -6.57 17.13
N LEU A 197 -6.03 -7.50 17.66
CA LEU A 197 -6.79 -7.26 18.90
C LEU A 197 -5.88 -7.03 20.10
N GLY A 198 -4.67 -7.58 20.10
CA GLY A 198 -3.68 -7.35 21.16
C GLY A 198 -3.30 -5.88 21.36
N GLY A 199 -3.35 -5.07 20.29
CA GLY A 199 -3.15 -3.62 20.37
C GLY A 199 -4.27 -2.88 21.12
N PHE A 200 -5.50 -3.43 21.12
CA PHE A 200 -6.62 -2.87 21.85
C PHE A 200 -6.78 -3.48 23.26
N TYR A 201 -6.32 -4.71 23.44
CA TYR A 201 -6.49 -5.49 24.69
C TYR A 201 -5.15 -6.11 25.11
N PRO A 202 -4.27 -5.37 25.79
CA PRO A 202 -2.93 -5.86 26.18
C PRO A 202 -2.91 -7.15 27.00
N SER A 203 -3.98 -7.45 27.75
CA SER A 203 -4.13 -8.70 28.49
C SER A 203 -4.08 -9.96 27.61
N LEU A 204 -4.50 -9.84 26.34
CA LEU A 204 -4.46 -10.94 25.37
C LEU A 204 -3.02 -11.38 25.05
N LEU A 205 -2.04 -10.48 25.17
CA LEU A 205 -0.64 -10.76 24.86
C LEU A 205 -0.04 -11.88 25.73
N ARG A 206 -0.71 -12.26 26.82
CA ARG A 206 -0.27 -13.32 27.75
C ARG A 206 -0.70 -14.72 27.35
N VAL A 207 -1.64 -14.84 26.40
CA VAL A 207 -2.24 -16.13 25.99
C VAL A 207 -2.02 -16.41 24.49
N PRO A 208 -2.05 -17.68 24.02
CA PRO A 208 -2.06 -17.97 22.57
C PRO A 208 -3.31 -17.40 21.90
N PRO A 209 -3.23 -16.97 20.63
CA PRO A 209 -2.05 -16.99 19.75
C PRO A 209 -1.06 -15.83 19.95
N TRP A 210 -1.40 -14.80 20.75
CA TRP A 210 -0.59 -13.58 20.94
C TRP A 210 0.78 -13.88 21.56
N ARG A 211 0.82 -14.73 22.60
CA ARG A 211 2.10 -15.16 23.21
C ARG A 211 3.04 -15.81 22.19
N THR A 212 2.51 -16.66 21.31
CA THR A 212 3.29 -17.30 20.23
C THR A 212 3.81 -16.25 19.25
N TYR A 213 2.98 -15.27 18.93
CA TYR A 213 3.37 -14.15 18.07
C TYR A 213 4.52 -13.33 18.66
N LEU A 214 4.44 -12.98 19.94
CA LEU A 214 5.51 -12.24 20.64
C LEU A 214 6.83 -13.04 20.69
N THR A 215 6.77 -14.36 20.74
CA THR A 215 7.98 -15.20 20.67
C THR A 215 8.61 -15.13 19.29
N LEU A 216 7.79 -15.20 18.23
CA LEU A 216 8.24 -15.04 16.85
C LEU A 216 8.84 -13.65 16.62
N GLN A 217 8.19 -12.60 17.14
CA GLN A 217 8.67 -11.21 17.02
C GLN A 217 10.05 -11.06 17.70
N ARG A 218 10.26 -11.61 18.88
CA ARG A 218 11.57 -11.59 19.57
C ARG A 218 12.68 -12.25 18.73
N GLN A 219 12.38 -13.38 18.08
CA GLN A 219 13.36 -14.04 17.20
C GLN A 219 13.79 -13.15 16.02
N VAL A 220 12.83 -12.42 15.42
CA VAL A 220 13.14 -11.45 14.37
C VAL A 220 13.93 -10.28 14.94
N ASP A 221 13.55 -9.76 16.10
CA ASP A 221 14.21 -8.63 16.76
C ASP A 221 15.68 -8.96 17.09
N GLU A 222 15.97 -10.15 17.58
CA GLU A 222 17.34 -10.62 17.85
C GLU A 222 18.21 -10.58 16.60
N ILE A 223 17.69 -11.05 15.45
CA ILE A 223 18.42 -11.02 14.17
C ILE A 223 18.62 -9.59 13.68
N LEU A 224 17.60 -8.73 13.83
CA LEU A 224 17.68 -7.33 13.40
C LEU A 224 18.67 -6.54 14.25
N TYR A 225 18.65 -6.69 15.58
CA TYR A 225 19.59 -6.01 16.47
C TYR A 225 21.05 -6.48 16.25
N ASP A 226 21.25 -7.77 16.00
CA ASP A 226 22.58 -8.30 15.64
C ASP A 226 23.08 -7.69 14.31
N GLU A 227 22.21 -7.57 13.30
CA GLU A 227 22.60 -6.92 12.04
C GLU A 227 22.90 -5.42 12.22
N ILE A 228 22.09 -4.70 13.00
CA ILE A 228 22.33 -3.29 13.32
C ILE A 228 23.70 -3.13 13.99
N ALA A 229 24.00 -3.93 15.00
CA ALA A 229 25.25 -3.88 15.73
C ALA A 229 26.47 -4.12 14.84
N ARG A 230 26.42 -5.14 13.99
CA ARG A 230 27.52 -5.44 13.01
C ARG A 230 27.68 -4.31 12.00
N ARG A 231 26.59 -3.71 11.55
CA ARG A 231 26.61 -2.68 10.53
C ARG A 231 27.19 -1.37 11.04
N ARG A 232 26.95 -1.01 12.33
CA ARG A 232 27.57 0.18 12.95
C ARG A 232 29.09 0.21 12.86
N GLY A 233 29.72 -0.96 12.87
CA GLY A 233 31.19 -1.10 12.74
C GLY A 233 31.73 -1.15 11.30
N ASN A 234 30.84 -1.26 10.27
CA ASN A 234 31.26 -1.50 8.89
C ASN A 234 30.28 -0.90 7.87
N LEU A 235 30.42 0.41 7.59
CA LEU A 235 29.59 1.15 6.63
C LEU A 235 30.27 1.34 5.26
N ALA A 236 31.58 1.13 5.16
CA ALA A 236 32.34 1.45 3.96
C ALA A 236 31.88 0.64 2.74
N GLY A 237 31.60 1.34 1.64
CA GLY A 237 31.22 0.73 0.34
C GLY A 237 29.80 0.15 0.29
N ARG A 238 28.97 0.38 1.30
CA ARG A 238 27.59 -0.16 1.35
C ARG A 238 26.56 0.89 0.98
N ASN A 239 25.57 0.50 0.19
CA ASN A 239 24.54 1.37 -0.36
C ASN A 239 23.09 0.98 0.03
N ASP A 240 22.94 -0.05 0.90
CA ASP A 240 21.64 -0.48 1.40
C ASP A 240 21.00 0.55 2.35
N VAL A 241 19.69 0.37 2.60
CA VAL A 241 18.92 1.31 3.42
C VAL A 241 19.45 1.42 4.83
N LEU A 242 19.76 0.30 5.49
CA LEU A 242 20.29 0.29 6.87
C LEU A 242 21.61 1.08 6.96
N SER A 243 22.54 0.86 6.02
CA SER A 243 23.82 1.59 5.99
C SER A 243 23.61 3.09 5.77
N ARG A 244 22.67 3.48 4.89
CA ARG A 244 22.33 4.90 4.67
C ARG A 244 21.72 5.55 5.91
N LEU A 245 20.82 4.85 6.62
CA LEU A 245 20.25 5.35 7.86
C LEU A 245 21.31 5.55 8.95
N LEU A 246 22.18 4.57 9.13
CA LEU A 246 23.27 4.66 10.09
C LEU A 246 24.25 5.79 9.77
N ALA A 247 24.50 6.06 8.49
CA ALA A 247 25.35 7.18 8.05
C ALA A 247 24.69 8.55 8.19
N ALA A 248 23.34 8.62 8.13
CA ALA A 248 22.59 9.87 8.10
C ALA A 248 22.32 10.48 9.48
N GLY A 249 22.50 9.75 10.60
CA GLY A 249 22.20 10.30 11.92
C GLY A 249 22.36 9.35 13.11
N ASN A 250 22.10 9.90 14.28
CA ASN A 250 22.11 9.16 15.54
C ASN A 250 20.76 8.47 15.79
N TRP A 251 20.65 7.27 15.29
CA TRP A 251 19.51 6.40 15.52
C TRP A 251 19.72 5.51 16.74
N SER A 252 18.71 5.38 17.58
CA SER A 252 18.66 4.26 18.52
C SER A 252 18.42 2.94 17.79
N ASP A 253 18.84 1.83 18.37
CA ASP A 253 18.61 0.52 17.78
C ASP A 253 17.12 0.18 17.69
N VAL A 254 16.32 0.68 18.62
CA VAL A 254 14.85 0.52 18.62
C VAL A 254 14.21 1.28 17.44
N GLU A 255 14.60 2.54 17.20
CA GLU A 255 14.11 3.30 16.05
C GLU A 255 14.48 2.60 14.74
N LEU A 256 15.73 2.17 14.59
CA LEU A 256 16.17 1.43 13.40
C LEU A 256 15.35 0.16 13.22
N ARG A 257 15.24 -0.67 14.27
CA ARG A 257 14.45 -1.90 14.26
C ARG A 257 13.03 -1.64 13.76
N ASP A 258 12.36 -0.63 14.29
CA ASP A 258 10.98 -0.30 13.93
C ASP A 258 10.84 0.13 12.47
N GLN A 259 11.81 0.91 11.94
CA GLN A 259 11.83 1.23 10.51
C GLN A 259 12.12 0.01 9.64
N LEU A 260 13.06 -0.84 10.00
CA LEU A 260 13.40 -2.04 9.25
C LEU A 260 12.19 -2.99 9.16
N VAL A 261 11.50 -3.24 10.27
CA VAL A 261 10.25 -4.03 10.27
C VAL A 261 9.19 -3.37 9.41
N THR A 262 9.04 -2.05 9.52
CA THR A 262 8.06 -1.29 8.71
C THR A 262 8.34 -1.46 7.22
N LEU A 263 9.58 -1.29 6.76
CA LEU A 263 9.96 -1.42 5.37
C LEU A 263 9.79 -2.85 4.85
N LEU A 264 10.19 -3.85 5.64
CA LEU A 264 10.01 -5.26 5.30
C LEU A 264 8.54 -5.63 5.13
N LEU A 265 7.66 -5.22 6.06
CA LEU A 265 6.24 -5.55 6.01
C LEU A 265 5.50 -4.78 4.91
N ALA A 266 5.83 -3.50 4.72
CA ALA A 266 5.17 -2.66 3.73
C ALA A 266 5.64 -2.95 2.30
N GLY A 267 6.91 -3.31 2.11
CA GLY A 267 7.52 -3.39 0.79
C GLY A 267 7.20 -4.67 0.02
N HIS A 268 7.14 -5.84 0.66
CA HIS A 268 7.05 -7.08 -0.09
C HIS A 268 5.61 -7.51 -0.44
N GLU A 269 4.70 -7.60 0.53
CA GLU A 269 3.35 -8.12 0.31
C GLU A 269 2.53 -7.22 -0.64
N THR A 270 2.77 -5.90 -0.61
CA THR A 270 2.02 -4.95 -1.44
C THR A 270 2.41 -5.05 -2.91
N THR A 271 3.69 -5.05 -3.23
CA THR A 271 4.18 -5.21 -4.61
C THR A 271 3.85 -6.61 -5.14
N ALA A 272 4.06 -7.66 -4.35
CA ALA A 272 3.67 -9.02 -4.71
C ALA A 272 2.19 -9.13 -5.10
N THR A 273 1.32 -8.47 -4.34
CA THR A 273 -0.13 -8.44 -4.62
C THR A 273 -0.45 -7.68 -5.91
N ALA A 274 0.18 -6.53 -6.13
CA ALA A 274 0.01 -5.75 -7.36
C ALA A 274 0.43 -6.57 -8.59
N MET A 275 1.58 -7.25 -8.50
CA MET A 275 2.09 -8.11 -9.58
C MET A 275 1.21 -9.35 -9.79
N GLY A 276 0.72 -9.97 -8.72
CA GLY A 276 -0.26 -11.05 -8.82
C GLY A 276 -1.49 -10.63 -9.61
N TRP A 277 -2.01 -9.42 -9.37
CA TRP A 277 -3.14 -8.88 -10.14
C TRP A 277 -2.75 -8.51 -11.58
N ALA A 278 -1.57 -7.95 -11.83
CA ALA A 278 -1.11 -7.62 -13.18
C ALA A 278 -1.07 -8.87 -14.07
N PHE A 279 -0.43 -9.93 -13.62
CA PHE A 279 -0.36 -11.19 -14.37
C PHE A 279 -1.72 -11.90 -14.47
N HIS A 280 -2.58 -11.80 -13.45
CA HIS A 280 -3.95 -12.29 -13.52
C HIS A 280 -4.71 -11.66 -14.69
N GLU A 281 -4.58 -10.35 -14.85
CA GLU A 281 -5.26 -9.61 -15.92
C GLU A 281 -4.65 -9.92 -17.30
N LEU A 282 -3.32 -9.95 -17.40
CA LEU A 282 -2.61 -10.29 -18.64
C LEU A 282 -2.90 -11.71 -19.13
N ALA A 283 -2.91 -12.70 -18.24
CA ALA A 283 -3.20 -14.11 -18.59
C ALA A 283 -4.61 -14.32 -19.17
N ARG A 284 -5.50 -13.36 -19.02
CA ARG A 284 -6.90 -13.41 -19.44
C ARG A 284 -7.20 -12.55 -20.66
N ARG A 285 -6.24 -11.71 -21.09
CA ARG A 285 -6.41 -10.73 -22.17
C ARG A 285 -5.26 -10.86 -23.17
N PRO A 286 -5.43 -11.65 -24.22
CA PRO A 286 -4.37 -11.89 -25.21
C PRO A 286 -3.84 -10.62 -25.87
N GLU A 287 -4.68 -9.60 -26.08
CA GLU A 287 -4.27 -8.33 -26.67
C GLU A 287 -3.34 -7.55 -25.75
N GLU A 288 -3.69 -7.47 -24.45
CA GLU A 288 -2.89 -6.80 -23.43
C GLU A 288 -1.60 -7.59 -23.09
N LEU A 289 -1.66 -8.91 -23.14
CA LEU A 289 -0.48 -9.75 -23.03
C LEU A 289 0.50 -9.46 -24.19
N ALA A 290 -0.01 -9.45 -25.44
CA ALA A 290 0.80 -9.14 -26.62
C ALA A 290 1.35 -7.70 -26.59
N PHE A 291 0.60 -6.73 -26.06
CA PHE A 291 1.08 -5.38 -25.80
C PHE A 291 2.27 -5.38 -24.84
N GLY A 292 2.14 -6.01 -23.68
CA GLY A 292 3.21 -6.12 -22.69
C GLY A 292 4.44 -6.88 -23.19
N GLN A 293 4.25 -7.93 -24.02
CA GLN A 293 5.36 -8.67 -24.63
C GLN A 293 6.15 -7.80 -25.62
N ARG A 294 5.47 -7.00 -26.47
CA ARG A 294 6.17 -6.05 -27.35
C ARG A 294 6.93 -4.99 -26.56
N ALA A 295 6.33 -4.49 -25.49
CA ALA A 295 6.99 -3.55 -24.59
C ALA A 295 8.27 -4.14 -23.96
N ALA A 296 8.21 -5.40 -23.51
CA ALA A 296 9.37 -6.09 -22.95
C ALA A 296 10.49 -6.29 -23.99
N ASP A 297 10.14 -6.67 -25.21
CA ASP A 297 11.09 -6.86 -26.32
C ASP A 297 11.74 -5.55 -26.75
N ALA A 298 10.98 -4.44 -26.73
CA ALA A 298 11.47 -3.11 -27.09
C ALA A 298 12.20 -2.37 -25.97
N GLY A 299 12.16 -2.87 -24.73
CA GLY A 299 12.67 -2.17 -23.56
C GLY A 299 11.86 -0.92 -23.20
N ALA A 300 10.55 -0.91 -23.51
CA ALA A 300 9.65 0.23 -23.32
C ALA A 300 9.13 0.28 -21.87
N ASP A 301 9.87 0.98 -21.00
CA ASP A 301 9.57 1.07 -19.56
C ASP A 301 8.20 1.69 -19.27
N ASP A 302 7.85 2.76 -19.98
CA ASP A 302 6.58 3.48 -19.77
C ASP A 302 5.37 2.57 -20.06
N GLU A 303 5.44 1.71 -21.06
CA GLU A 303 4.40 0.75 -21.42
C GLU A 303 4.26 -0.34 -20.35
N LEU A 304 5.38 -0.87 -19.86
CA LEU A 304 5.37 -1.84 -18.76
C LEU A 304 4.86 -1.22 -17.45
N GLU A 305 5.28 0.02 -17.14
CA GLU A 305 4.79 0.76 -15.98
C GLU A 305 3.28 1.04 -16.08
N ALA A 306 2.76 1.31 -17.29
CA ALA A 306 1.34 1.48 -17.52
C ALA A 306 0.53 0.23 -17.18
N ILE A 307 1.06 -0.97 -17.44
CA ILE A 307 0.45 -2.24 -17.02
C ILE A 307 0.38 -2.33 -15.49
N VAL A 308 1.47 -1.98 -14.79
CA VAL A 308 1.50 -1.97 -13.31
C VAL A 308 0.50 -0.95 -12.77
N LYS A 309 0.46 0.26 -13.34
CA LYS A 309 -0.49 1.32 -12.94
C LYS A 309 -1.93 0.88 -13.11
N GLU A 310 -2.28 0.25 -14.23
CA GLU A 310 -3.64 -0.20 -14.50
C GLU A 310 -4.04 -1.36 -13.58
N ALA A 311 -3.13 -2.28 -13.28
CA ALA A 311 -3.38 -3.33 -12.31
C ALA A 311 -3.71 -2.76 -10.93
N MET A 312 -2.94 -1.75 -10.47
CA MET A 312 -3.19 -1.07 -9.19
C MET A 312 -4.48 -0.23 -9.21
N ARG A 313 -4.90 0.29 -10.36
CA ARG A 313 -6.19 0.98 -10.50
C ARG A 313 -7.35 0.01 -10.38
N LEU A 314 -7.35 -1.05 -11.18
CA LEU A 314 -8.45 -2.02 -11.25
C LEU A 314 -8.55 -2.86 -9.97
N HIS A 315 -7.39 -3.16 -9.36
CA HIS A 315 -7.26 -3.93 -8.13
C HIS A 315 -6.41 -3.19 -7.09
N PRO A 316 -6.94 -2.11 -6.47
CA PRO A 316 -6.20 -1.41 -5.43
C PRO A 316 -5.79 -2.36 -4.32
N VAL A 317 -4.50 -2.51 -4.11
CA VAL A 317 -3.93 -3.37 -3.05
C VAL A 317 -4.41 -2.89 -1.69
N VAL A 318 -4.33 -1.57 -1.45
CA VAL A 318 -4.93 -0.88 -0.29
C VAL A 318 -6.18 -0.16 -0.78
N TYR A 319 -7.34 -0.62 -0.32
CA TYR A 319 -8.63 -0.13 -0.82
C TYR A 319 -9.01 1.25 -0.29
N GLN A 320 -8.52 1.61 0.89
CA GLN A 320 -8.78 2.89 1.56
C GLN A 320 -7.64 3.25 2.53
N VAL A 321 -7.46 4.55 2.78
CA VAL A 321 -6.55 5.07 3.81
C VAL A 321 -7.28 6.04 4.74
N GLY A 322 -6.90 6.06 6.01
CA GLY A 322 -7.56 6.82 7.06
C GLY A 322 -6.73 8.01 7.55
N ARG A 323 -7.44 9.00 8.10
CA ARG A 323 -6.92 10.11 8.91
C ARG A 323 -7.84 10.33 10.10
N ARG A 324 -7.30 10.64 11.26
CA ARG A 324 -8.08 10.96 12.45
C ARG A 324 -8.02 12.45 12.72
N LEU A 325 -9.17 13.09 12.93
CA LEU A 325 -9.23 14.49 13.30
C LEU A 325 -8.75 14.69 14.73
N THR A 326 -7.78 15.58 14.92
CA THR A 326 -7.26 16.00 16.23
C THR A 326 -8.09 17.12 16.85
N GLU A 327 -8.87 17.81 16.03
CA GLU A 327 -9.78 18.89 16.41
C GLU A 327 -11.05 18.84 15.55
N THR A 328 -12.03 19.68 15.84
CA THR A 328 -13.23 19.83 15.01
C THR A 328 -12.87 20.58 13.73
N ALA A 329 -13.13 19.97 12.56
CA ALA A 329 -12.79 20.54 11.26
C ALA A 329 -13.93 20.43 10.26
N ASP A 330 -13.94 21.32 9.27
CA ASP A 330 -14.87 21.27 8.14
C ASP A 330 -14.23 20.40 7.04
N VAL A 331 -14.92 19.33 6.62
CA VAL A 331 -14.45 18.38 5.59
C VAL A 331 -15.61 18.05 4.67
N ALA A 332 -15.42 18.23 3.37
CA ALA A 332 -16.42 17.92 2.35
C ALA A 332 -17.80 18.54 2.65
N GLY A 333 -17.83 19.76 3.20
CA GLY A 333 -19.06 20.50 3.57
C GLY A 333 -19.73 20.08 4.89
N TYR A 334 -19.08 19.24 5.68
CA TYR A 334 -19.56 18.80 7.00
C TYR A 334 -18.62 19.26 8.11
N ARG A 335 -19.20 19.76 9.22
CA ARG A 335 -18.41 20.09 10.41
C ARG A 335 -18.27 18.87 11.31
N LEU A 336 -17.12 18.21 11.19
CA LEU A 336 -16.86 16.94 11.83
C LEU A 336 -16.15 17.13 13.18
N PRO A 337 -16.60 16.45 14.26
CA PRO A 337 -15.98 16.60 15.57
C PRO A 337 -14.62 15.91 15.64
N ARG A 338 -13.77 16.40 16.59
CA ARG A 338 -12.54 15.74 16.98
C ARG A 338 -12.72 14.24 17.17
N GLY A 339 -11.76 13.45 16.76
CA GLY A 339 -11.77 11.99 16.89
C GLY A 339 -12.50 11.26 15.77
N THR A 340 -13.19 11.98 14.86
CA THR A 340 -13.75 11.39 13.63
C THR A 340 -12.61 10.86 12.77
N THR A 341 -12.78 9.66 12.24
CA THR A 341 -11.86 9.11 11.23
C THR A 341 -12.39 9.47 9.84
N ILE A 342 -11.57 10.15 9.05
CA ILE A 342 -11.84 10.42 7.64
C ILE A 342 -11.16 9.32 6.82
N MET A 343 -11.89 8.73 5.87
CA MET A 343 -11.41 7.62 5.07
C MET A 343 -11.51 7.93 3.58
N ALA A 344 -10.37 8.06 2.91
CA ALA A 344 -10.29 8.16 1.46
C ALA A 344 -10.48 6.78 0.83
N ALA A 345 -11.57 6.58 0.09
CA ALA A 345 -11.92 5.31 -0.53
C ALA A 345 -11.30 5.17 -1.93
N ILE A 346 -10.01 4.85 -1.99
CA ILE A 346 -9.21 4.68 -3.23
C ILE A 346 -9.95 3.81 -4.25
N GLY A 347 -10.48 2.67 -3.79
CA GLY A 347 -11.18 1.74 -4.68
C GLY A 347 -12.49 2.26 -5.27
N LEU A 348 -13.13 3.28 -4.66
CA LEU A 348 -14.28 3.95 -5.26
C LEU A 348 -13.84 4.95 -6.33
N VAL A 349 -12.81 5.77 -6.04
CA VAL A 349 -12.24 6.73 -7.00
C VAL A 349 -11.77 6.02 -8.26
N HIS A 350 -11.00 4.94 -8.12
CA HIS A 350 -10.44 4.19 -9.24
C HIS A 350 -11.46 3.49 -10.13
N ARG A 351 -12.72 3.40 -9.68
CA ARG A 351 -13.83 2.79 -10.42
C ARG A 351 -14.90 3.79 -10.83
N ASP A 352 -14.65 5.07 -10.66
CA ASP A 352 -15.55 6.12 -11.09
C ASP A 352 -15.43 6.34 -12.61
N ALA A 353 -16.56 6.19 -13.32
CA ALA A 353 -16.60 6.34 -14.78
C ALA A 353 -16.35 7.78 -15.25
N GLU A 354 -16.55 8.77 -14.38
CA GLU A 354 -16.22 10.17 -14.67
C GLU A 354 -14.71 10.38 -14.85
N HIS A 355 -13.89 9.62 -14.12
CA HIS A 355 -12.43 9.75 -14.14
C HIS A 355 -11.73 8.65 -14.93
N PHE A 356 -12.37 7.48 -15.04
CA PHE A 356 -11.85 6.34 -15.77
C PHE A 356 -12.93 5.76 -16.67
N PRO A 357 -13.03 6.22 -17.93
CA PRO A 357 -13.96 5.64 -18.89
C PRO A 357 -13.81 4.11 -18.95
N THR A 358 -14.95 3.38 -19.04
CA THR A 358 -14.97 1.91 -18.94
C THR A 358 -14.17 1.37 -17.74
N PRO A 359 -14.52 1.74 -16.48
CA PRO A 359 -13.67 1.54 -15.32
C PRO A 359 -13.48 0.07 -14.93
N GLN A 360 -14.23 -0.85 -15.55
CA GLN A 360 -14.11 -2.29 -15.33
C GLN A 360 -13.10 -2.95 -16.29
N ASP A 361 -12.71 -2.25 -17.37
CA ASP A 361 -11.78 -2.78 -18.35
C ASP A 361 -10.34 -2.58 -17.88
N PHE A 362 -9.51 -3.57 -18.13
CA PHE A 362 -8.07 -3.48 -17.95
C PHE A 362 -7.47 -2.91 -19.24
N ARG A 363 -7.10 -1.65 -19.22
CA ARG A 363 -6.60 -0.89 -20.38
C ARG A 363 -5.38 -0.06 -19.98
N PRO A 364 -4.16 -0.64 -20.01
CA PRO A 364 -2.92 0.07 -19.67
C PRO A 364 -2.70 1.35 -20.47
N GLN A 365 -3.12 1.36 -21.74
CA GLN A 365 -2.96 2.46 -22.68
C GLN A 365 -3.52 3.80 -22.17
N ARG A 366 -4.51 3.77 -21.26
CA ARG A 366 -5.04 4.99 -20.62
C ARG A 366 -3.99 5.84 -19.88
N PHE A 367 -2.86 5.26 -19.52
CA PHE A 367 -1.75 5.96 -18.88
C PHE A 367 -0.71 6.49 -19.87
N LEU A 368 -0.88 6.20 -21.17
CA LEU A 368 0.02 6.58 -22.26
C LEU A 368 -0.64 7.52 -23.26
N GLU A 369 -1.95 7.78 -23.12
CA GLU A 369 -2.72 8.68 -23.97
C GLU A 369 -2.33 10.15 -23.73
N ASP A 370 -2.65 11.02 -24.69
CA ASP A 370 -2.41 12.48 -24.59
C ASP A 370 -3.21 13.12 -23.46
N ASP A 371 -4.36 12.52 -23.06
CA ASP A 371 -5.17 12.94 -21.92
C ASP A 371 -5.21 11.83 -20.85
N PRO A 372 -4.12 11.66 -20.08
CA PRO A 372 -4.05 10.64 -19.04
C PRO A 372 -4.99 10.96 -17.87
N PRO A 373 -5.28 9.98 -16.98
CA PRO A 373 -6.13 10.21 -15.83
C PRO A 373 -5.73 11.46 -15.05
N ALA A 374 -6.71 12.33 -14.78
CA ALA A 374 -6.48 13.64 -14.17
C ALA A 374 -5.69 13.52 -12.84
N PRO A 375 -4.81 14.50 -12.53
CA PRO A 375 -4.05 14.50 -11.29
C PRO A 375 -4.93 14.33 -10.05
N GLY A 376 -4.57 13.38 -9.17
CA GLY A 376 -5.33 13.10 -7.94
C GLY A 376 -6.49 12.13 -8.10
N THR A 377 -6.70 11.54 -9.29
CA THR A 377 -7.67 10.44 -9.50
C THR A 377 -7.01 9.06 -9.38
N TRP A 378 -5.77 8.92 -9.84
CA TRP A 378 -4.97 7.71 -9.65
C TRP A 378 -4.13 7.83 -8.37
N ILE A 379 -4.63 7.22 -7.28
CA ILE A 379 -4.10 7.39 -5.92
C ILE A 379 -3.81 6.07 -5.18
N PRO A 380 -3.25 5.02 -5.82
CA PRO A 380 -3.00 3.74 -5.15
C PRO A 380 -2.00 3.87 -4.00
N PHE A 381 -1.15 4.88 -4.05
CA PHE A 381 -0.12 5.22 -3.07
C PHE A 381 -0.57 6.27 -2.05
N GLY A 382 -1.87 6.62 -2.01
CA GLY A 382 -2.37 7.72 -1.21
C GLY A 382 -1.88 9.08 -1.70
N GLY A 383 -1.78 10.07 -0.78
CA GLY A 383 -1.38 11.42 -1.16
C GLY A 383 -0.93 12.28 0.01
N GLY A 384 -0.49 13.51 -0.32
CA GLY A 384 0.00 14.51 0.64
C GLY A 384 1.28 14.08 1.35
N ALA A 385 1.48 14.59 2.56
CA ALA A 385 2.65 14.30 3.39
C ALA A 385 2.80 12.80 3.73
N ARG A 386 1.73 12.03 3.59
CA ARG A 386 1.66 10.59 3.89
C ARG A 386 1.67 9.70 2.63
N ARG A 387 1.95 10.25 1.46
CA ARG A 387 2.09 9.46 0.24
C ARG A 387 3.14 8.37 0.45
N CYS A 388 2.88 7.17 -0.07
CA CYS A 388 3.79 6.02 0.05
C CYS A 388 5.23 6.42 -0.32
N ILE A 389 6.18 6.12 0.57
CA ILE A 389 7.60 6.44 0.37
C ILE A 389 8.21 5.55 -0.71
N GLY A 390 7.75 4.29 -0.82
CA GLY A 390 8.19 3.29 -1.79
C GLY A 390 7.44 3.32 -3.12
N ALA A 391 6.67 4.38 -3.45
CA ALA A 391 5.85 4.41 -4.66
C ALA A 391 6.68 4.20 -5.93
N GLY A 392 7.78 4.96 -6.09
CA GLY A 392 8.68 4.81 -7.24
C GLY A 392 9.39 3.46 -7.24
N PHE A 393 9.75 2.95 -6.06
CA PHE A 393 10.37 1.62 -5.94
C PHE A 393 9.41 0.52 -6.43
N SER A 394 8.16 0.53 -5.97
CA SER A 394 7.16 -0.45 -6.37
C SER A 394 6.85 -0.44 -7.88
N LEU A 395 6.85 0.74 -8.52
CA LEU A 395 6.67 0.85 -9.97
C LEU A 395 7.88 0.28 -10.71
N MET A 396 9.09 0.69 -10.34
CA MET A 396 10.34 0.17 -10.93
C MET A 396 10.44 -1.34 -10.75
N GLU A 397 10.22 -1.86 -9.54
CA GLU A 397 10.24 -3.30 -9.25
C GLU A 397 9.22 -4.05 -10.12
N GLY A 398 7.99 -3.53 -10.23
CA GLY A 398 6.95 -4.12 -11.07
C GLY A 398 7.31 -4.13 -12.55
N THR A 399 7.91 -3.06 -13.05
CA THR A 399 8.39 -2.94 -14.44
C THR A 399 9.46 -3.99 -14.75
N GLU A 400 10.46 -4.16 -13.87
CA GLU A 400 11.52 -5.14 -14.08
C GLU A 400 11.02 -6.59 -14.00
N ILE A 401 10.08 -6.87 -13.10
CA ILE A 401 9.42 -8.20 -13.02
C ILE A 401 8.65 -8.50 -14.31
N LEU A 402 7.85 -7.55 -14.80
CA LEU A 402 7.11 -7.70 -16.06
C LEU A 402 8.05 -7.92 -17.23
N ARG A 403 9.12 -7.11 -17.33
CA ARG A 403 10.14 -7.24 -18.38
C ARG A 403 10.70 -8.65 -18.43
N ALA A 404 11.19 -9.18 -17.32
CA ALA A 404 11.78 -10.50 -17.24
C ALA A 404 10.79 -11.61 -17.62
N ALA A 405 9.56 -11.54 -17.13
CA ALA A 405 8.55 -12.57 -17.32
C ALA A 405 7.96 -12.56 -18.74
N LEU A 406 7.63 -11.38 -19.26
CA LEU A 406 6.98 -11.22 -20.57
C LEU A 406 7.95 -11.42 -21.74
N ALA A 407 9.24 -11.21 -21.56
CA ALA A 407 10.26 -11.57 -22.53
C ALA A 407 10.41 -13.10 -22.68
N THR A 408 10.04 -13.86 -21.65
CA THR A 408 10.31 -15.32 -21.58
C THR A 408 9.08 -16.17 -21.89
N TYR A 409 7.90 -15.76 -21.41
CA TYR A 409 6.74 -16.66 -21.41
C TYR A 409 5.47 -16.04 -22.02
N ASN A 410 4.64 -16.94 -22.56
CA ASN A 410 3.21 -16.73 -22.75
C ASN A 410 2.46 -17.11 -21.48
N PHE A 411 1.37 -16.40 -21.18
CA PHE A 411 0.55 -16.61 -20.00
C PHE A 411 -0.86 -17.02 -20.37
N GLN A 412 -1.41 -17.95 -19.61
CA GLN A 412 -2.79 -18.41 -19.75
C GLN A 412 -3.43 -18.51 -18.36
N ALA A 413 -4.70 -18.12 -18.26
CA ALA A 413 -5.49 -18.34 -17.06
C ALA A 413 -6.11 -19.75 -17.11
N PRO A 414 -5.75 -20.66 -16.19
CA PRO A 414 -6.30 -22.04 -16.19
C PRO A 414 -7.80 -22.05 -15.87
N ASN A 415 -8.30 -21.03 -15.17
CA ASN A 415 -9.71 -20.90 -14.83
C ASN A 415 -10.33 -19.74 -15.62
N PRO A 416 -11.44 -19.96 -16.37
CA PRO A 416 -12.11 -18.90 -17.14
C PRO A 416 -12.77 -17.83 -16.24
N THR A 417 -13.13 -18.17 -14.99
CA THR A 417 -13.73 -17.22 -14.05
C THR A 417 -12.68 -16.32 -13.40
N PRO A 418 -12.82 -14.97 -13.47
CA PRO A 418 -11.93 -14.06 -12.77
C PRO A 418 -11.81 -14.36 -11.27
N GLU A 419 -10.66 -14.11 -10.68
CA GLU A 419 -10.49 -14.30 -9.25
C GLU A 419 -11.22 -13.22 -8.44
N PRO A 420 -11.94 -13.59 -7.37
CA PRO A 420 -12.40 -12.60 -6.41
C PRO A 420 -11.23 -12.05 -5.59
N ALA A 421 -11.34 -10.80 -5.17
CA ALA A 421 -10.40 -10.23 -4.21
C ALA A 421 -10.77 -10.71 -2.80
N LYS A 422 -9.76 -11.16 -2.04
CA LYS A 422 -9.88 -11.59 -0.65
C LYS A 422 -9.15 -10.60 0.26
N PRO A 423 -9.79 -10.09 1.33
CA PRO A 423 -9.09 -9.31 2.33
C PRO A 423 -8.02 -10.14 3.05
N LYS A 424 -6.81 -9.61 3.11
CA LYS A 424 -5.70 -10.12 3.93
C LYS A 424 -5.10 -8.92 4.67
N ASN A 425 -5.42 -8.78 5.95
CA ASN A 425 -5.07 -7.60 6.74
C ASN A 425 -5.56 -6.30 6.07
N VAL A 426 -4.65 -5.40 5.70
CA VAL A 426 -4.97 -4.12 5.04
C VAL A 426 -5.07 -4.26 3.52
N THR A 427 -4.61 -5.37 2.93
CA THR A 427 -4.52 -5.61 1.48
C THR A 427 -5.71 -6.39 0.93
N LEU A 428 -5.91 -6.32 -0.39
CA LEU A 428 -6.85 -7.13 -1.16
C LEU A 428 -6.07 -8.03 -2.12
N VAL A 429 -5.92 -9.30 -1.75
CA VAL A 429 -5.15 -10.28 -2.52
C VAL A 429 -6.04 -11.13 -3.43
N PRO A 430 -5.50 -11.73 -4.51
CA PRO A 430 -6.20 -12.75 -5.30
C PRO A 430 -6.56 -13.97 -4.43
N ALA A 431 -7.83 -14.36 -4.41
CA ALA A 431 -8.33 -15.39 -3.47
C ALA A 431 -7.74 -16.79 -3.74
N ARG A 432 -7.46 -17.12 -5.00
CA ARG A 432 -6.86 -18.38 -5.45
C ARG A 432 -5.35 -18.26 -5.68
N GLY A 433 -4.76 -17.08 -5.48
CA GLY A 433 -3.32 -16.82 -5.60
C GLY A 433 -2.86 -16.42 -7.00
N ALA A 434 -3.72 -15.82 -7.82
CA ALA A 434 -3.42 -15.47 -9.21
C ALA A 434 -2.87 -16.65 -9.99
N GLU A 435 -3.67 -17.73 -10.08
CA GLU A 435 -3.25 -18.96 -10.74
C GLU A 435 -3.08 -18.75 -12.25
N VAL A 436 -1.91 -19.11 -12.76
CA VAL A 436 -1.54 -19.02 -14.18
C VAL A 436 -0.84 -20.29 -14.65
N ALA A 437 -0.86 -20.54 -15.94
CA ALA A 437 0.04 -21.47 -16.62
C ALA A 437 0.92 -20.71 -17.60
N VAL A 438 2.18 -21.11 -17.74
CA VAL A 438 3.14 -20.48 -18.66
C VAL A 438 3.69 -21.47 -19.65
N THR A 439 3.95 -20.99 -20.87
CA THR A 439 4.68 -21.71 -21.93
C THR A 439 5.77 -20.79 -22.47
N HIS A 440 6.84 -21.35 -23.01
CA HIS A 440 7.82 -20.53 -23.73
C HIS A 440 7.18 -19.79 -24.91
N ARG A 441 7.73 -18.61 -25.21
CA ARG A 441 7.37 -17.83 -26.41
C ARG A 441 7.95 -18.45 -27.66
#